data_e009c0e4c1c7ae110e9a8fe7a5849672
#
_entry.id   e009c0e4c1c7ae110e9a8fe7a5849672
#
_cell.length_a   1.000
_cell.length_b   1.000
_cell.length_c   1.000
_cell.angle_alpha   90.00
_cell.angle_beta   90.00
_cell.angle_gamma   90.00
#
_symmetry.space_group_name_H-M   'P 1'
#
loop_
_entity.id
_entity.type
_entity.pdbx_description
1 polymer ?
#
loop_
_entity_poly.entity_id
_entity_poly.type
_entity_poly.pdbx_seq_one_letter_code
_entity_poly.pdbx_strand_id
1 'polypeptide(L)'
;ITLYFFKQMEEITITRALAELKLLDNKINQKIATSNFVHLLSKKNRANLNPESLTQLSSASYQSITDLIKRRNRIKSAIILSNSVTRVTLNGAQLTVAEVIEQKQLVDFYRNLFAKLKEQRQDVLVQVERLNAQMELDLQKILEINFGKTSNAKTNSDDIENISKTYREHNRSEM
;
A
#
# COMPACT_ATOMS: atom_id res chain seq x y z
N ILE A 1 -20.59 -18.30 5.60
CA ILE A 1 -21.53 -17.18 5.33
C ILE A 1 -22.16 -17.44 3.98
N THR A 2 -23.50 -17.51 3.97
CA THR A 2 -24.29 -17.82 2.79
C THR A 2 -24.93 -16.53 2.27
N LEU A 3 -24.85 -16.30 0.96
CA LEU A 3 -25.45 -15.15 0.29
C LEU A 3 -26.78 -15.54 -0.36
N TYR A 4 -27.84 -14.78 -0.10
CA TYR A 4 -29.13 -14.96 -0.74
C TYR A 4 -29.28 -14.02 -1.93
N PHE A 5 -29.56 -14.57 -3.12
CA PHE A 5 -29.87 -13.81 -4.32
C PHE A 5 -31.37 -13.65 -4.48
N PHE A 6 -31.87 -12.40 -4.45
CA PHE A 6 -33.25 -12.11 -4.78
C PHE A 6 -33.56 -12.50 -6.22
N LYS A 7 -34.48 -13.46 -6.38
CA LYS A 7 -35.23 -13.91 -7.56
C LYS A 7 -34.81 -15.23 -8.24
N GLN A 8 -33.70 -15.84 -7.90
CA GLN A 8 -33.46 -17.28 -8.01
C GLN A 8 -32.55 -17.65 -6.83
N MET A 9 -33.08 -18.42 -5.88
CA MET A 9 -32.39 -18.78 -4.63
C MET A 9 -31.22 -19.75 -4.91
N GLU A 10 -30.14 -19.27 -5.52
CA GLU A 10 -28.85 -19.93 -5.47
C GLU A 10 -28.10 -19.42 -4.25
N GLU A 11 -28.07 -20.23 -3.20
CA GLU A 11 -27.16 -20.00 -2.06
C GLU A 11 -25.74 -20.32 -2.48
N ILE A 12 -24.87 -19.32 -2.49
CA ILE A 12 -23.44 -19.52 -2.75
C ILE A 12 -22.61 -19.02 -1.57
N THR A 13 -21.50 -19.70 -1.31
CA THR A 13 -20.55 -19.25 -0.30
C THR A 13 -19.80 -18.02 -0.78
N ILE A 14 -19.29 -17.18 0.14
CA ILE A 14 -18.46 -16.00 -0.19
C ILE A 14 -17.25 -16.40 -1.04
N THR A 15 -16.59 -17.51 -0.71
CA THR A 15 -15.44 -18.02 -1.47
C THR A 15 -15.81 -18.31 -2.93
N ARG A 16 -16.94 -18.96 -3.16
CA ARG A 16 -17.45 -19.25 -4.51
C ARG A 16 -17.84 -17.96 -5.24
N ALA A 17 -18.49 -17.02 -4.55
CA ALA A 17 -18.85 -15.73 -5.10
C ALA A 17 -17.61 -14.91 -5.56
N LEU A 18 -16.55 -14.89 -4.77
CA LEU A 18 -15.29 -14.23 -5.13
C LEU A 18 -14.61 -14.90 -6.33
N ALA A 19 -14.60 -16.23 -6.40
CA ALA A 19 -14.07 -16.96 -7.55
C ALA A 19 -14.89 -16.67 -8.82
N GLU A 20 -16.24 -16.63 -8.71
CA GLU A 20 -17.11 -16.30 -9.82
C GLU A 20 -16.92 -14.86 -10.32
N LEU A 21 -16.72 -13.88 -9.42
CA LEU A 21 -16.40 -12.50 -9.81
C LEU A 21 -15.15 -12.45 -10.68
N LYS A 22 -14.08 -13.09 -10.25
CA LYS A 22 -12.81 -13.13 -11.03
C LYS A 22 -13.01 -13.77 -12.40
N LEU A 23 -13.80 -14.83 -12.48
CA LEU A 23 -14.14 -15.53 -13.73
C LEU A 23 -14.97 -14.62 -14.65
N LEU A 24 -15.95 -13.90 -14.10
CA LEU A 24 -16.79 -12.96 -14.85
C LEU A 24 -15.97 -11.78 -15.38
N ASP A 25 -15.06 -11.20 -14.56
CA ASP A 25 -14.17 -10.11 -14.99
C ASP A 25 -13.33 -10.54 -16.19
N ASN A 26 -12.71 -11.73 -16.14
CA ASN A 26 -11.92 -12.26 -17.25
C ASN A 26 -12.80 -12.49 -18.50
N LYS A 27 -13.98 -13.08 -18.34
CA LYS A 27 -14.91 -13.39 -19.43
C LYS A 27 -15.46 -12.14 -20.11
N ILE A 28 -15.78 -11.10 -19.33
CA ILE A 28 -16.23 -9.78 -19.83
C ILE A 28 -15.11 -9.17 -20.66
N ASN A 29 -13.90 -9.08 -20.13
CA ASN A 29 -12.76 -8.49 -20.83
C ASN A 29 -12.42 -9.26 -22.12
N GLN A 30 -12.42 -10.59 -22.08
CA GLN A 30 -12.20 -11.42 -23.25
C GLN A 30 -13.28 -11.18 -24.33
N LYS A 31 -14.57 -11.17 -23.93
CA LYS A 31 -15.67 -10.92 -24.87
C LYS A 31 -15.61 -9.53 -25.49
N ILE A 32 -15.29 -8.48 -24.69
CA ILE A 32 -15.09 -7.13 -25.20
C ILE A 32 -13.97 -7.10 -26.23
N ALA A 33 -12.83 -7.72 -25.93
CA ALA A 33 -11.67 -7.74 -26.83
C ALA A 33 -11.90 -8.54 -28.13
N THR A 34 -12.76 -9.55 -28.11
CA THR A 34 -12.99 -10.43 -29.27
C THR A 34 -14.26 -10.08 -30.06
N SER A 35 -15.12 -9.18 -29.55
CA SER A 35 -16.36 -8.81 -30.21
C SER A 35 -16.17 -7.64 -31.18
N ASN A 36 -16.75 -7.76 -32.35
CA ASN A 36 -16.83 -6.66 -33.34
C ASN A 36 -18.24 -6.07 -33.32
N PHE A 37 -18.35 -4.79 -32.93
CA PHE A 37 -19.62 -4.08 -32.84
C PHE A 37 -19.90 -3.19 -34.03
N VAL A 38 -18.87 -2.81 -34.79
CA VAL A 38 -18.95 -1.92 -35.94
C VAL A 38 -18.36 -2.61 -37.16
N HIS A 39 -19.09 -2.63 -38.25
CA HIS A 39 -18.70 -3.29 -39.48
C HIS A 39 -18.67 -2.33 -40.65
N LEU A 40 -17.62 -2.39 -41.44
CA LEU A 40 -17.54 -1.62 -42.71
C LEU A 40 -18.24 -2.39 -43.82
N LEU A 41 -19.27 -1.80 -44.41
CA LEU A 41 -19.99 -2.32 -45.58
C LEU A 41 -19.53 -1.57 -46.83
N SER A 42 -18.72 -2.22 -47.68
CA SER A 42 -18.35 -1.70 -48.99
C SER A 42 -19.30 -2.21 -50.09
N LYS A 43 -19.55 -1.38 -51.12
CA LYS A 43 -20.35 -1.80 -52.30
C LYS A 43 -19.80 -3.09 -52.95
N LYS A 44 -18.46 -3.31 -52.90
CA LYS A 44 -17.81 -4.50 -53.45
C LYS A 44 -18.06 -5.75 -52.59
N ASN A 45 -18.31 -5.63 -51.32
CA ASN A 45 -18.48 -6.76 -50.40
C ASN A 45 -19.93 -7.04 -50.01
N ARG A 46 -20.90 -6.25 -50.51
CA ARG A 46 -22.34 -6.40 -50.22
C ARG A 46 -22.91 -7.75 -50.65
N ALA A 47 -22.33 -8.37 -51.65
CA ALA A 47 -22.78 -9.68 -52.13
C ALA A 47 -22.58 -10.84 -51.11
N ASN A 48 -21.62 -10.70 -50.17
CA ASN A 48 -21.23 -11.72 -49.23
C ASN A 48 -21.59 -11.42 -47.76
N LEU A 49 -22.05 -10.19 -47.43
CA LEU A 49 -22.33 -9.77 -46.06
C LEU A 49 -23.77 -9.26 -45.98
N ASN A 50 -24.63 -9.99 -45.28
CA ASN A 50 -25.98 -9.53 -44.98
C ASN A 50 -25.93 -8.49 -43.82
N PRO A 51 -26.34 -7.19 -44.09
CA PRO A 51 -26.34 -6.15 -43.05
C PRO A 51 -27.17 -6.50 -41.81
N GLU A 52 -28.29 -7.20 -41.99
CA GLU A 52 -29.20 -7.57 -40.92
C GLU A 52 -28.54 -8.59 -39.99
N SER A 53 -27.86 -9.60 -40.54
CA SER A 53 -27.17 -10.63 -39.73
C SER A 53 -25.97 -10.03 -38.96
N LEU A 54 -25.25 -9.04 -39.52
CA LEU A 54 -24.19 -8.33 -38.80
C LEU A 54 -24.75 -7.50 -37.63
N THR A 55 -25.86 -6.82 -37.85
CA THR A 55 -26.55 -6.05 -36.80
C THR A 55 -27.06 -6.97 -35.68
N GLN A 56 -27.64 -8.11 -36.03
CA GLN A 56 -28.09 -9.11 -35.05
C GLN A 56 -26.90 -9.67 -34.25
N LEU A 57 -25.78 -9.99 -34.90
CA LEU A 57 -24.57 -10.50 -34.24
C LEU A 57 -23.98 -9.48 -33.26
N SER A 58 -23.88 -8.21 -33.68
CA SER A 58 -23.39 -7.12 -32.84
C SER A 58 -24.30 -6.91 -31.63
N SER A 59 -25.63 -6.88 -31.85
CA SER A 59 -26.64 -6.74 -30.80
C SER A 59 -26.60 -7.90 -29.80
N ALA A 60 -26.50 -9.14 -30.30
CA ALA A 60 -26.40 -10.32 -29.44
C ALA A 60 -25.11 -10.32 -28.59
N SER A 61 -23.98 -9.89 -29.20
CA SER A 61 -22.71 -9.76 -28.48
C SER A 61 -22.80 -8.69 -27.39
N TYR A 62 -23.36 -7.52 -27.70
CA TYR A 62 -23.59 -6.43 -26.76
C TYR A 62 -24.49 -6.88 -25.61
N GLN A 63 -25.62 -7.52 -25.92
CA GLN A 63 -26.57 -8.07 -24.93
C GLN A 63 -25.84 -9.07 -23.98
N SER A 64 -25.10 -10.01 -24.56
CA SER A 64 -24.36 -11.01 -23.80
C SER A 64 -23.34 -10.41 -22.82
N ILE A 65 -22.61 -9.37 -23.24
CA ILE A 65 -21.66 -8.65 -22.38
C ILE A 65 -22.41 -7.90 -21.29
N THR A 66 -23.48 -7.20 -21.63
CA THR A 66 -24.31 -6.45 -20.68
C THR A 66 -24.90 -7.37 -19.61
N ASP A 67 -25.34 -8.57 -19.98
CA ASP A 67 -25.89 -9.54 -19.02
C ASP A 67 -24.81 -10.10 -18.09
N LEU A 68 -23.59 -10.33 -18.57
CA LEU A 68 -22.45 -10.69 -17.73
C LEU A 68 -22.10 -9.58 -16.74
N ILE A 69 -22.10 -8.31 -17.18
CA ILE A 69 -21.87 -7.14 -16.31
C ILE A 69 -22.97 -7.05 -15.24
N LYS A 70 -24.24 -7.23 -15.61
CA LYS A 70 -25.35 -7.23 -14.65
C LYS A 70 -25.21 -8.37 -13.62
N ARG A 71 -24.81 -9.59 -14.05
CA ARG A 71 -24.58 -10.72 -13.13
C ARG A 71 -23.41 -10.41 -12.19
N ARG A 72 -22.29 -9.91 -12.70
CA ARG A 72 -21.14 -9.49 -11.93
C ARG A 72 -21.51 -8.47 -10.84
N ASN A 73 -22.26 -7.43 -11.22
CA ASN A 73 -22.68 -6.38 -10.29
C ASN A 73 -23.61 -6.91 -9.19
N ARG A 74 -24.55 -7.82 -9.51
CA ARG A 74 -25.39 -8.48 -8.49
C ARG A 74 -24.54 -9.24 -7.46
N ILE A 75 -23.57 -10.04 -7.91
CA ILE A 75 -22.68 -10.78 -7.02
C ILE A 75 -21.87 -9.81 -6.14
N LYS A 76 -21.31 -8.76 -6.73
CA LYS A 76 -20.55 -7.75 -6.00
C LYS A 76 -21.37 -7.06 -4.92
N SER A 77 -22.60 -6.64 -5.26
CA SER A 77 -23.53 -6.02 -4.30
C SER A 77 -23.90 -6.95 -3.16
N ALA A 78 -24.13 -8.23 -3.45
CA ALA A 78 -24.44 -9.22 -2.42
C ALA A 78 -23.26 -9.47 -1.46
N ILE A 79 -22.02 -9.50 -1.98
CA ILE A 79 -20.81 -9.60 -1.14
C ILE A 79 -20.68 -8.36 -0.24
N ILE A 80 -20.88 -7.16 -0.79
CA ILE A 80 -20.81 -5.92 -0.01
C ILE A 80 -21.85 -5.94 1.11
N LEU A 81 -23.08 -6.30 0.80
CA LEU A 81 -24.14 -6.42 1.80
C LEU A 81 -23.80 -7.44 2.88
N SER A 82 -23.33 -8.63 2.49
CA SER A 82 -22.90 -9.66 3.45
C SER A 82 -21.78 -9.16 4.37
N ASN A 83 -20.77 -8.50 3.81
CA ASN A 83 -19.64 -7.98 4.60
C ASN A 83 -20.07 -6.87 5.57
N SER A 84 -21.11 -6.10 5.23
CA SER A 84 -21.62 -5.01 6.08
C SER A 84 -22.47 -5.50 7.25
N VAL A 85 -23.10 -6.67 7.14
CA VAL A 85 -23.97 -7.20 8.20
C VAL A 85 -23.33 -8.32 9.01
N THR A 86 -22.37 -9.04 8.43
CA THR A 86 -21.68 -10.14 9.13
C THR A 86 -20.71 -9.58 10.16
N ARG A 87 -20.87 -9.98 11.41
CA ARG A 87 -20.01 -9.57 12.51
C ARG A 87 -19.00 -10.65 12.85
N VAL A 88 -17.81 -10.24 13.21
CA VAL A 88 -16.70 -11.08 13.70
C VAL A 88 -16.13 -10.45 14.98
N THR A 89 -15.63 -11.28 15.86
CA THR A 89 -14.95 -10.81 17.07
C THR A 89 -13.45 -10.73 16.82
N LEU A 90 -12.89 -9.53 16.94
CA LEU A 90 -11.46 -9.28 16.82
C LEU A 90 -10.97 -8.57 18.08
N ASN A 91 -10.03 -9.16 18.81
CA ASN A 91 -9.48 -8.61 20.07
C ASN A 91 -10.56 -8.21 21.10
N GLY A 92 -11.66 -8.98 21.18
CA GLY A 92 -12.77 -8.69 22.07
C GLY A 92 -13.79 -7.66 21.55
N ALA A 93 -13.52 -6.98 20.43
CA ALA A 93 -14.44 -6.06 19.80
C ALA A 93 -15.29 -6.78 18.72
N GLN A 94 -16.58 -6.42 18.66
CA GLN A 94 -17.52 -6.90 17.64
C GLN A 94 -17.49 -5.94 16.44
N LEU A 95 -16.90 -6.39 15.34
CA LEU A 95 -16.74 -5.62 14.10
C LEU A 95 -17.45 -6.31 12.94
N THR A 96 -17.88 -5.56 11.94
CA THR A 96 -18.32 -6.13 10.67
C THR A 96 -17.12 -6.60 9.85
N VAL A 97 -17.35 -7.54 8.93
CA VAL A 97 -16.30 -7.98 7.99
C VAL A 97 -15.77 -6.81 7.15
N ALA A 98 -16.62 -5.85 6.78
CA ALA A 98 -16.21 -4.64 6.07
C ALA A 98 -15.23 -3.79 6.89
N GLU A 99 -15.51 -3.57 8.19
CA GLU A 99 -14.62 -2.84 9.10
C GLU A 99 -13.27 -3.55 9.27
N VAL A 100 -13.27 -4.87 9.38
CA VAL A 100 -12.03 -5.66 9.49
C VAL A 100 -11.18 -5.56 8.21
N ILE A 101 -11.83 -5.55 7.03
CA ILE A 101 -11.13 -5.35 5.75
C ILE A 101 -10.46 -3.98 5.71
N GLU A 102 -11.16 -2.93 6.17
CA GLU A 102 -10.61 -1.57 6.25
C GLU A 102 -9.46 -1.47 7.25
N GLN A 103 -9.60 -2.06 8.44
CA GLN A 103 -8.51 -2.11 9.43
C GLN A 103 -7.26 -2.80 8.89
N LYS A 104 -7.40 -3.81 8.05
CA LYS A 104 -6.26 -4.47 7.41
C LYS A 104 -5.46 -3.49 6.54
N GLN A 105 -6.13 -2.57 5.83
CA GLN A 105 -5.44 -1.53 5.03
C GLN A 105 -4.70 -0.53 5.94
N LEU A 106 -5.30 -0.16 7.09
CA LEU A 106 -4.65 0.72 8.07
C LEU A 106 -3.34 0.14 8.62
N VAL A 107 -3.24 -1.18 8.79
CA VAL A 107 -2.01 -1.84 9.25
C VAL A 107 -0.83 -1.54 8.30
N ASP A 108 -1.05 -1.46 7.01
CA ASP A 108 0.01 -1.18 6.04
C ASP A 108 0.52 0.27 6.15
N PHE A 109 -0.37 1.24 6.46
CA PHE A 109 0.06 2.61 6.77
C PHE A 109 0.92 2.68 8.03
N TYR A 110 0.53 2.00 9.12
CA TYR A 110 1.32 1.94 10.34
C TYR A 110 2.67 1.26 10.14
N ARG A 111 2.74 0.19 9.35
CA ARG A 111 4.00 -0.47 8.99
C ARG A 111 4.95 0.47 8.25
N ASN A 112 4.43 1.22 7.27
CA ASN A 112 5.21 2.19 6.51
C ASN A 112 5.70 3.33 7.40
N LEU A 113 4.84 3.86 8.28
CA LEU A 113 5.19 4.87 9.26
C LEU A 113 6.30 4.37 10.20
N PHE A 114 6.16 3.17 10.75
CA PHE A 114 7.16 2.56 11.62
C PHE A 114 8.50 2.37 10.91
N ALA A 115 8.47 1.88 9.67
CA ALA A 115 9.69 1.72 8.87
C ALA A 115 10.41 3.06 8.68
N LYS A 116 9.66 4.14 8.37
CA LYS A 116 10.23 5.48 8.20
C LYS A 116 10.81 6.05 9.49
N LEU A 117 10.12 5.89 10.62
CA LEU A 117 10.63 6.30 11.93
C LEU A 117 11.91 5.55 12.31
N LYS A 118 11.97 4.26 12.03
CA LYS A 118 13.16 3.44 12.27
C LYS A 118 14.36 3.90 11.41
N GLU A 119 14.12 4.15 10.13
CA GLU A 119 15.11 4.68 9.19
C GLU A 119 15.68 6.02 9.71
N GLN A 120 14.79 6.99 9.97
CA GLN A 120 15.20 8.32 10.46
C GLN A 120 15.95 8.26 11.78
N ARG A 121 15.51 7.40 12.70
CA ARG A 121 16.23 7.19 13.96
C ARG A 121 17.66 6.69 13.71
N GLN A 122 17.82 5.72 12.80
CA GLN A 122 19.14 5.17 12.49
C GLN A 122 20.05 6.23 11.84
N ASP A 123 19.52 7.03 10.92
CA ASP A 123 20.25 8.11 10.28
C ASP A 123 20.72 9.16 11.28
N VAL A 124 19.87 9.55 12.22
CA VAL A 124 20.21 10.52 13.26
C VAL A 124 21.26 9.95 14.21
N LEU A 125 21.17 8.67 14.61
CA LEU A 125 22.19 8.03 15.44
C LEU A 125 23.58 8.07 14.78
N VAL A 126 23.68 7.72 13.50
CA VAL A 126 24.94 7.79 12.75
C VAL A 126 25.47 9.22 12.67
N GLN A 127 24.59 10.21 12.49
CA GLN A 127 24.99 11.62 12.49
C GLN A 127 25.50 12.07 13.85
N VAL A 128 24.82 11.71 14.94
CA VAL A 128 25.25 12.01 16.33
C VAL A 128 26.61 11.41 16.61
N GLU A 129 26.85 10.15 16.27
CA GLU A 129 28.15 9.49 16.43
C GLU A 129 29.26 10.22 15.66
N ARG A 130 28.98 10.59 14.40
CA ARG A 130 29.96 11.33 13.56
C ARG A 130 30.27 12.71 14.14
N LEU A 131 29.26 13.46 14.56
CA LEU A 131 29.45 14.80 15.13
C LEU A 131 30.21 14.72 16.47
N ASN A 132 29.90 13.75 17.31
CA ASN A 132 30.62 13.57 18.57
C ASN A 132 32.06 13.13 18.36
N ALA A 133 32.33 12.27 17.37
CA ALA A 133 33.72 11.93 16.99
C ALA A 133 34.46 13.16 16.48
N GLN A 134 33.85 14.00 15.65
CA GLN A 134 34.47 15.24 15.19
C GLN A 134 34.71 16.22 16.36
N MET A 135 33.77 16.37 17.27
CA MET A 135 33.92 17.18 18.47
C MET A 135 35.12 16.76 19.32
N GLU A 136 35.34 15.45 19.52
CA GLU A 136 36.51 14.94 20.25
C GLU A 136 37.82 15.26 19.52
N LEU A 137 37.87 15.16 18.18
CA LEU A 137 39.04 15.57 17.41
C LEU A 137 39.32 17.06 17.52
N ASP A 138 38.29 17.88 17.51
CA ASP A 138 38.47 19.34 17.64
C ASP A 138 38.87 19.74 19.06
N LEU A 139 38.36 19.06 20.10
CA LEU A 139 38.84 19.20 21.47
C LEU A 139 40.31 18.85 21.59
N GLN A 140 40.75 17.75 21.01
CA GLN A 140 42.21 17.39 21.00
C GLN A 140 43.08 18.47 20.39
N LYS A 141 42.66 19.04 19.25
CA LYS A 141 43.40 20.16 18.61
C LYS A 141 43.44 21.39 19.52
N ILE A 142 42.34 21.74 20.17
CA ILE A 142 42.28 22.87 21.09
C ILE A 142 43.23 22.66 22.28
N LEU A 143 43.26 21.45 22.83
CA LEU A 143 44.18 21.11 23.92
C LEU A 143 45.64 21.13 23.46
N GLU A 144 45.98 20.63 22.27
CA GLU A 144 47.30 20.68 21.68
C GLU A 144 47.79 22.13 21.46
N ILE A 145 46.91 23.01 20.99
CA ILE A 145 47.24 24.43 20.74
C ILE A 145 47.47 25.18 22.06
N ASN A 146 46.64 24.95 23.06
CA ASN A 146 46.67 25.73 24.30
C ASN A 146 47.74 25.22 25.29
N PHE A 147 47.99 23.91 25.33
CA PHE A 147 48.88 23.31 26.34
C PHE A 147 50.18 22.71 25.75
N GLY A 148 50.29 22.64 24.42
CA GLY A 148 51.45 22.14 23.70
C GLY A 148 51.70 20.64 23.89
N LYS A 149 52.71 20.12 23.15
CA LYS A 149 53.20 18.74 23.31
C LYS A 149 54.15 18.57 24.48
N THR A 150 54.44 19.61 25.23
CA THR A 150 55.49 19.62 26.26
C THR A 150 54.89 19.37 27.64
N SER A 151 55.17 18.22 28.15
CA SER A 151 54.87 17.74 29.50
C SER A 151 55.67 18.47 30.57
N ASN A 152 55.28 19.65 30.98
CA ASN A 152 55.60 20.16 32.32
C ASN A 152 54.39 20.03 33.20
N ALA A 153 54.26 18.86 33.78
CA ALA A 153 53.06 18.10 34.01
C ALA A 153 52.43 18.26 35.41
N LYS A 154 52.50 19.35 36.10
CA LYS A 154 51.88 19.42 37.42
C LYS A 154 50.84 20.54 37.65
N THR A 155 50.80 21.53 36.78
CA THR A 155 49.91 22.69 37.03
C THR A 155 48.65 22.67 36.16
N ASN A 156 48.57 21.82 35.13
CA ASN A 156 47.57 21.94 34.09
C ASN A 156 46.53 20.76 34.03
N SER A 157 46.63 19.79 34.92
CA SER A 157 45.71 18.63 34.89
C SER A 157 44.25 19.04 35.14
N ASP A 158 44.01 19.83 36.15
CA ASP A 158 42.64 20.27 36.53
C ASP A 158 42.07 21.25 35.51
N ASP A 159 42.91 22.12 34.95
CA ASP A 159 42.51 23.05 33.89
C ASP A 159 42.12 22.32 32.60
N ILE A 160 42.89 21.31 32.19
CA ILE A 160 42.62 20.46 31.02
C ILE A 160 41.30 19.70 31.23
N GLU A 161 41.10 19.14 32.41
CA GLU A 161 39.86 18.41 32.73
C GLU A 161 38.63 19.33 32.70
N ASN A 162 38.71 20.52 33.31
CA ASN A 162 37.63 21.51 33.32
C ASN A 162 37.29 22.00 31.93
N ILE A 163 38.29 22.34 31.09
CA ILE A 163 38.09 22.75 29.72
C ILE A 163 37.46 21.64 28.90
N SER A 164 37.95 20.41 29.05
CA SER A 164 37.45 19.24 28.33
C SER A 164 35.97 18.95 28.70
N LYS A 165 35.64 19.04 29.98
CA LYS A 165 34.31 18.86 30.48
C LYS A 165 33.34 19.92 29.92
N THR A 166 33.70 21.19 30.09
CA THR A 166 32.91 22.31 29.60
C THR A 166 32.69 22.27 28.09
N TYR A 167 33.73 21.94 27.33
CA TYR A 167 33.67 21.82 25.89
C TYR A 167 32.71 20.71 25.45
N ARG A 168 32.78 19.52 26.08
CA ARG A 168 31.86 18.40 25.80
C ARG A 168 30.44 18.75 26.18
N GLU A 169 30.21 19.38 27.33
CA GLU A 169 28.87 19.79 27.77
C GLU A 169 28.17 20.74 26.78
N HIS A 170 28.94 21.64 26.12
CA HIS A 170 28.36 22.62 25.18
C HIS A 170 28.30 22.11 23.74
N ASN A 171 29.12 21.17 23.33
CA ASN A 171 29.25 20.78 21.93
C ASN A 171 28.76 19.35 21.62
N ARG A 172 28.45 18.56 22.64
CA ARG A 172 27.95 17.19 22.46
C ARG A 172 26.60 17.19 21.76
N SER A 173 26.50 16.41 20.70
CA SER A 173 25.24 16.17 20.00
C SER A 173 24.47 15.04 20.67
N GLU A 174 23.15 15.21 20.82
CA GLU A 174 22.22 14.22 21.36
C GLU A 174 21.01 14.06 20.41
N MET A 175 20.27 12.94 20.57
CA MET A 175 19.07 12.66 19.79
C MET A 175 17.84 13.07 20.59
#